data_4a3310bdf971635685c346ecdd41bf24
#
_entry.id   4a3310bdf971635685c346ecdd41bf24
#
_cell.length_a   1.000
_cell.length_b   1.000
_cell.length_c   1.000
_cell.angle_alpha   90.00
_cell.angle_beta   90.00
_cell.angle_gamma   90.00
#
_symmetry.space_group_name_H-M   'P 1'
#
loop_
_entity.id
_entity.type
_entity.pdbx_description
1 polymer ?
#
loop_
_entity_poly.entity_id
_entity_poly.type
_entity_poly.pdbx_seq_one_letter_code
_entity_poly.pdbx_strand_id
1 'polypeptide(L)'
;MKKAILFDLDGTLLPMDQDIFVKTYFGLMAKRMSQFGYKPDELIQTIWKGTSAVIKNDGVLTNEDVFWKCFSEMYGDERTKNDRVKFDDFYREDFPKAQSACGFQPLAKEMIQFAKQQGYRVVLATNPLFPRIATEERIRWAGLVPSDFELVTTYENSHACKPNLLYYKEILNTLGLEASECLMVGNDIGEDGVVKQLGMDIFYITDCLINPDGIDMEHELHGSFEDLKEYIRRT
;
A
#
# COMPACT_ATOMS: atom_id res chain seq x y z
N MET A 1 -15.45 -4.54 -21.13
CA MET A 1 -15.96 -3.47 -20.23
C MET A 1 -15.28 -3.64 -18.86
N LYS A 2 -14.75 -2.58 -18.31
CA LYS A 2 -14.12 -2.61 -16.98
C LYS A 2 -15.17 -2.85 -15.90
N LYS A 3 -14.84 -3.66 -14.90
CA LYS A 3 -15.72 -4.05 -13.78
C LYS A 3 -15.18 -3.57 -12.43
N ALA A 4 -13.86 -3.40 -12.31
CA ALA A 4 -13.22 -2.99 -11.06
C ALA A 4 -12.16 -1.92 -11.30
N ILE A 5 -11.97 -1.08 -10.28
CA ILE A 5 -10.86 -0.13 -10.21
C ILE A 5 -10.06 -0.46 -8.94
N LEU A 6 -8.77 -0.72 -9.14
CA LEU A 6 -7.78 -0.96 -8.11
C LEU A 6 -7.05 0.35 -7.84
N PHE A 7 -7.21 0.92 -6.66
CA PHE A 7 -6.51 2.15 -6.27
C PHE A 7 -5.30 1.83 -5.39
N ASP A 8 -4.18 2.42 -5.69
CA ASP A 8 -3.10 2.54 -4.73
C ASP A 8 -3.45 3.58 -3.66
N LEU A 9 -2.70 3.57 -2.52
CA LEU A 9 -2.93 4.47 -1.40
C LEU A 9 -1.87 5.57 -1.33
N ASP A 10 -0.63 5.17 -1.10
CA ASP A 10 0.47 6.05 -0.70
C ASP A 10 1.06 6.80 -1.91
N GLY A 11 0.83 8.12 -1.99
CA GLY A 11 1.15 8.93 -3.17
C GLY A 11 0.01 8.99 -4.20
N THR A 12 -1.03 8.16 -4.05
CA THR A 12 -2.23 8.17 -4.90
C THR A 12 -3.42 8.80 -4.15
N LEU A 13 -4.16 8.02 -3.36
CA LEU A 13 -5.29 8.53 -2.57
C LEU A 13 -4.83 9.35 -1.36
N LEU A 14 -3.65 9.07 -0.83
CA LEU A 14 -3.01 9.76 0.28
C LEU A 14 -1.70 10.39 -0.21
N PRO A 15 -1.66 11.69 -0.52
CA PRO A 15 -0.42 12.35 -0.91
C PRO A 15 0.65 12.20 0.16
N MET A 16 1.86 11.78 -0.22
CA MET A 16 2.99 11.74 0.70
C MET A 16 4.33 11.81 -0.03
N ASP A 17 5.31 12.30 0.70
CA ASP A 17 6.72 12.12 0.41
C ASP A 17 7.20 10.88 1.18
N GLN A 18 7.62 9.85 0.45
CA GLN A 18 8.01 8.56 1.02
C GLN A 18 9.18 8.68 2.01
N ASP A 19 10.17 9.52 1.72
CA ASP A 19 11.35 9.70 2.58
C ASP A 19 10.96 10.38 3.90
N ILE A 20 10.12 11.40 3.83
CA ILE A 20 9.63 12.12 5.02
C ILE A 20 8.76 11.18 5.88
N PHE A 21 7.86 10.42 5.24
CA PHE A 21 7.00 9.48 5.93
C PHE A 21 7.82 8.37 6.63
N VAL A 22 8.73 7.72 5.91
CA VAL A 22 9.57 6.64 6.44
C VAL A 22 10.42 7.12 7.61
N LYS A 23 11.02 8.30 7.49
CA LYS A 23 11.82 8.93 8.57
C LYS A 23 10.98 9.20 9.81
N THR A 24 9.76 9.73 9.63
CA THR A 24 8.83 10.03 10.72
C THR A 24 8.36 8.74 11.41
N TYR A 25 7.95 7.75 10.63
CA TYR A 25 7.53 6.44 11.10
C TYR A 25 8.61 5.77 11.95
N PHE A 26 9.84 5.68 11.43
CA PHE A 26 10.93 5.04 12.18
C PHE A 26 11.33 5.82 13.43
N GLY A 27 11.26 7.15 13.40
CA GLY A 27 11.50 7.98 14.58
C GLY A 27 10.50 7.68 15.71
N LEU A 28 9.23 7.55 15.38
CA LEU A 28 8.16 7.19 16.33
C LEU A 28 8.34 5.75 16.84
N MET A 29 8.60 4.79 15.94
CA MET A 29 8.82 3.39 16.28
C MET A 29 10.01 3.22 17.22
N ALA A 30 11.15 3.79 16.88
CA ALA A 30 12.36 3.74 17.69
C ALA A 30 12.14 4.33 19.09
N LYS A 31 11.46 5.48 19.17
CA LYS A 31 11.10 6.11 20.45
C LYS A 31 10.21 5.21 21.31
N ARG A 32 9.20 4.59 20.75
CA ARG A 32 8.28 3.68 21.47
C ARG A 32 9.01 2.43 21.93
N MET A 33 9.71 1.77 21.01
CA MET A 33 10.28 0.45 21.25
C MET A 33 11.55 0.49 22.14
N SER A 34 12.25 1.63 22.21
CA SER A 34 13.39 1.78 23.14
C SER A 34 12.99 1.59 24.60
N GLN A 35 11.75 1.87 24.98
CA GLN A 35 11.21 1.64 26.32
C GLN A 35 11.15 0.14 26.68
N PHE A 36 11.17 -0.73 25.68
CA PHE A 36 11.15 -2.19 25.82
C PHE A 36 12.53 -2.81 25.54
N GLY A 37 13.59 -1.98 25.57
CA GLY A 37 14.97 -2.44 25.42
C GLY A 37 15.41 -2.75 24.00
N TYR A 38 14.70 -2.22 22.98
CA TYR A 38 15.16 -2.25 21.60
C TYR A 38 16.12 -1.09 21.36
N LYS A 39 17.27 -1.37 20.77
CA LYS A 39 18.19 -0.33 20.31
C LYS A 39 17.70 0.22 18.98
N PRO A 40 17.52 1.54 18.83
CA PRO A 40 16.95 2.16 17.64
C PRO A 40 17.53 1.67 16.32
N ASP A 41 18.86 1.72 16.18
CA ASP A 41 19.51 1.37 14.92
C ASP A 41 19.37 -0.12 14.56
N GLU A 42 19.50 -1.00 15.57
CA GLU A 42 19.33 -2.45 15.38
C GLU A 42 17.87 -2.78 15.01
N LEU A 43 16.92 -2.12 15.65
CA LEU A 43 15.49 -2.30 15.33
C LEU A 43 15.17 -1.88 13.92
N ILE A 44 15.60 -0.67 13.51
CA ILE A 44 15.36 -0.14 12.16
C ILE A 44 15.98 -1.06 11.11
N GLN A 45 17.22 -1.51 11.32
CA GLN A 45 17.87 -2.47 10.42
C GLN A 45 17.11 -3.80 10.34
N THR A 46 16.59 -4.28 11.48
CA THR A 46 15.79 -5.52 11.49
C THR A 46 14.48 -5.37 10.75
N ILE A 47 13.79 -4.23 10.91
CA ILE A 47 12.56 -3.95 10.16
C ILE A 47 12.85 -3.87 8.65
N TRP A 48 13.92 -3.19 8.24
CA TRP A 48 14.33 -3.15 6.83
C TRP A 48 14.65 -4.54 6.27
N LYS A 49 15.31 -5.39 7.07
CA LYS A 49 15.61 -6.77 6.69
C LYS A 49 14.32 -7.59 6.52
N GLY A 50 13.38 -7.45 7.46
CA GLY A 50 12.05 -8.07 7.36
C GLY A 50 11.26 -7.58 6.15
N THR A 51 11.24 -6.28 5.89
CA THR A 51 10.62 -5.68 4.70
C THR A 51 11.24 -6.21 3.41
N SER A 52 12.58 -6.30 3.35
CA SER A 52 13.27 -6.89 2.20
C SER A 52 12.95 -8.37 1.98
N ALA A 53 12.73 -9.13 3.06
CA ALA A 53 12.29 -10.52 2.96
C ALA A 53 10.85 -10.61 2.40
N VAL A 54 9.97 -9.72 2.84
CA VAL A 54 8.59 -9.62 2.35
C VAL A 54 8.55 -9.24 0.86
N ILE A 55 9.36 -8.28 0.42
CA ILE A 55 9.46 -7.91 -1.01
C ILE A 55 9.90 -9.11 -1.87
N LYS A 56 10.71 -10.01 -1.30
CA LYS A 56 11.19 -11.22 -1.98
C LYS A 56 10.34 -12.46 -1.71
N ASN A 57 9.16 -12.29 -1.09
CA ASN A 57 8.27 -13.41 -0.78
C ASN A 57 7.91 -14.18 -2.05
N ASP A 58 8.04 -15.51 -1.97
CA ASP A 58 7.78 -16.44 -3.07
C ASP A 58 6.31 -16.86 -3.21
N GLY A 59 5.45 -16.35 -2.32
CA GLY A 59 4.01 -16.61 -2.35
C GLY A 59 3.55 -17.81 -1.54
N VAL A 60 4.45 -18.47 -0.77
CA VAL A 60 4.09 -19.66 0.05
C VAL A 60 3.50 -19.25 1.40
N LEU A 61 4.09 -18.26 2.04
CA LEU A 61 3.65 -17.72 3.33
C LEU A 61 3.02 -16.34 3.16
N THR A 62 2.20 -15.92 4.12
CA THR A 62 1.73 -14.52 4.14
C THR A 62 2.92 -13.58 4.34
N ASN A 63 2.78 -12.33 3.91
CA ASN A 63 3.80 -11.32 4.14
C ASN A 63 4.05 -11.10 5.64
N GLU A 64 3.00 -11.21 6.46
CA GLU A 64 3.10 -11.19 7.92
C GLU A 64 4.01 -12.30 8.43
N ASP A 65 3.80 -13.54 8.01
CA ASP A 65 4.59 -14.68 8.48
C ASP A 65 6.06 -14.55 8.06
N VAL A 66 6.31 -14.11 6.82
CA VAL A 66 7.67 -13.84 6.32
C VAL A 66 8.36 -12.77 7.15
N PHE A 67 7.66 -11.65 7.42
CA PHE A 67 8.21 -10.57 8.23
C PHE A 67 8.60 -11.04 9.62
N TRP A 68 7.66 -11.67 10.34
CA TRP A 68 7.88 -12.08 11.72
C TRP A 68 8.87 -13.22 11.85
N LYS A 69 8.95 -14.11 10.87
CA LYS A 69 10.01 -15.13 10.80
C LYS A 69 11.38 -14.49 10.72
N CYS A 70 11.57 -13.53 9.81
CA CYS A 70 12.82 -12.79 9.69
C CYS A 70 13.15 -11.98 10.95
N PHE A 71 12.13 -11.40 11.60
CA PHE A 71 12.29 -10.66 12.86
C PHE A 71 12.74 -11.58 14.01
N SER A 72 12.18 -12.80 14.08
CA SER A 72 12.52 -13.77 15.11
C SER A 72 13.93 -14.33 14.97
N GLU A 73 14.47 -14.39 13.77
CA GLU A 73 15.88 -14.76 13.54
C GLU A 73 16.86 -13.79 14.25
N MET A 74 16.45 -12.52 14.45
CA MET A 74 17.28 -11.50 15.11
C MET A 74 17.06 -11.41 16.62
N TYR A 75 15.81 -11.55 17.08
CA TYR A 75 15.44 -11.32 18.48
C TYR A 75 15.03 -12.59 19.24
N GLY A 76 14.92 -13.73 18.56
CA GLY A 76 14.46 -14.99 19.09
C GLY A 76 12.93 -15.11 19.11
N ASP A 77 12.42 -16.34 18.98
CA ASP A 77 10.99 -16.62 18.85
C ASP A 77 10.18 -16.20 20.07
N GLU A 78 10.69 -16.48 21.27
CA GLU A 78 10.00 -16.15 22.51
C GLU A 78 9.81 -14.63 22.68
N ARG A 79 10.87 -13.85 22.47
CA ARG A 79 10.80 -12.39 22.54
C ARG A 79 9.87 -11.83 21.47
N THR A 80 10.02 -12.28 20.24
CA THR A 80 9.17 -11.86 19.12
C THR A 80 7.71 -12.09 19.42
N LYS A 81 7.35 -13.29 19.88
CA LYS A 81 5.96 -13.62 20.23
C LYS A 81 5.42 -12.74 21.36
N ASN A 82 6.20 -12.51 22.41
CA ASN A 82 5.78 -11.71 23.57
C ASN A 82 5.68 -10.20 23.23
N ASP A 83 6.47 -9.73 22.27
CA ASP A 83 6.56 -8.31 21.95
C ASP A 83 5.63 -7.89 20.78
N ARG A 84 5.00 -8.82 20.04
CA ARG A 84 4.03 -8.50 18.98
C ARG A 84 2.97 -7.51 19.44
N VAL A 85 2.41 -7.71 20.63
CA VAL A 85 1.40 -6.80 21.20
C VAL A 85 1.94 -5.37 21.38
N LYS A 86 3.23 -5.20 21.66
CA LYS A 86 3.86 -3.88 21.82
C LYS A 86 3.95 -3.14 20.48
N PHE A 87 4.17 -3.87 19.37
CA PHE A 87 4.11 -3.31 18.01
C PHE A 87 2.68 -2.96 17.63
N ASP A 88 1.70 -3.79 17.97
CA ASP A 88 0.29 -3.46 17.76
C ASP A 88 -0.10 -2.20 18.54
N ASP A 89 0.34 -2.06 19.79
CA ASP A 89 0.11 -0.86 20.60
C ASP A 89 0.78 0.38 20.01
N PHE A 90 2.00 0.22 19.44
CA PHE A 90 2.62 1.30 18.68
C PHE A 90 1.74 1.75 17.52
N TYR A 91 1.21 0.82 16.73
CA TYR A 91 0.35 1.16 15.60
C TYR A 91 -0.97 1.81 16.02
N ARG A 92 -1.50 1.49 17.21
CA ARG A 92 -2.72 2.11 17.74
C ARG A 92 -2.48 3.51 18.33
N GLU A 93 -1.34 3.71 19.03
CA GLU A 93 -1.17 4.88 19.89
C GLU A 93 -0.20 5.92 19.33
N ASP A 94 0.87 5.50 18.66
CA ASP A 94 1.94 6.37 18.20
C ASP A 94 1.96 6.58 16.68
N PHE A 95 1.67 5.54 15.91
CA PHE A 95 1.64 5.61 14.45
C PHE A 95 0.68 6.68 13.90
N PRO A 96 -0.50 6.96 14.50
CA PRO A 96 -1.37 8.05 14.06
C PRO A 96 -0.68 9.41 13.98
N LYS A 97 0.39 9.65 14.75
CA LYS A 97 1.18 10.88 14.72
C LYS A 97 1.97 11.05 13.41
N ALA A 98 2.21 9.95 12.68
CA ALA A 98 2.89 9.98 11.39
C ALA A 98 2.03 10.63 10.29
N GLN A 99 0.72 10.84 10.52
CA GLN A 99 -0.15 11.61 9.63
C GLN A 99 0.43 12.99 9.30
N SER A 100 1.18 13.58 10.21
CA SER A 100 1.83 14.88 9.99
C SER A 100 2.85 14.90 8.84
N ALA A 101 3.30 13.73 8.38
CA ALA A 101 4.18 13.55 7.23
C ALA A 101 3.42 13.35 5.91
N CYS A 102 2.09 13.32 5.95
CA CYS A 102 1.23 13.08 4.80
C CYS A 102 0.46 14.35 4.45
N GLY A 103 0.08 14.47 3.18
CA GLY A 103 -0.88 15.46 2.70
C GLY A 103 -2.33 15.00 2.86
N PHE A 104 -3.22 15.75 2.24
CA PHE A 104 -4.64 15.40 2.13
C PHE A 104 -5.15 15.72 0.73
N GLN A 105 -5.80 14.76 0.07
CA GLN A 105 -6.39 14.93 -1.26
C GLN A 105 -7.92 14.93 -1.15
N PRO A 106 -8.58 16.09 -1.19
CA PRO A 106 -10.04 16.18 -0.99
C PRO A 106 -10.84 15.42 -2.05
N LEU A 107 -10.30 15.30 -3.27
CA LEU A 107 -10.95 14.60 -4.37
C LEU A 107 -10.87 13.06 -4.25
N ALA A 108 -10.00 12.51 -3.39
CA ALA A 108 -9.86 11.07 -3.23
C ALA A 108 -11.20 10.41 -2.85
N LYS A 109 -11.89 10.96 -1.84
CA LYS A 109 -13.19 10.47 -1.40
C LYS A 109 -14.27 10.59 -2.48
N GLU A 110 -14.30 11.72 -3.18
CA GLU A 110 -15.25 11.94 -4.28
C GLU A 110 -15.01 10.94 -5.42
N MET A 111 -13.74 10.64 -5.72
CA MET A 111 -13.36 9.69 -6.76
C MET A 111 -13.82 8.27 -6.43
N ILE A 112 -13.61 7.82 -5.19
CA ILE A 112 -14.07 6.51 -4.72
C ILE A 112 -15.61 6.42 -4.81
N GLN A 113 -16.32 7.45 -4.37
CA GLN A 113 -17.78 7.50 -4.46
C GLN A 113 -18.26 7.51 -5.91
N PHE A 114 -17.61 8.28 -6.76
CA PHE A 114 -17.92 8.35 -8.18
C PHE A 114 -17.72 6.98 -8.86
N ALA A 115 -16.60 6.30 -8.62
CA ALA A 115 -16.34 4.97 -9.17
C ALA A 115 -17.47 3.97 -8.79
N LYS A 116 -17.89 3.98 -7.52
CA LYS A 116 -19.01 3.15 -7.05
C LYS A 116 -20.34 3.51 -7.74
N GLN A 117 -20.63 4.81 -7.92
CA GLN A 117 -21.84 5.28 -8.62
C GLN A 117 -21.86 4.87 -10.09
N GLN A 118 -20.69 4.73 -10.73
CA GLN A 118 -20.57 4.20 -12.10
C GLN A 118 -20.67 2.67 -12.14
N GLY A 119 -20.84 2.00 -11.00
CA GLY A 119 -21.03 0.54 -10.92
C GLY A 119 -19.73 -0.27 -10.81
N TYR A 120 -18.57 0.40 -10.61
CA TYR A 120 -17.31 -0.31 -10.43
C TYR A 120 -17.17 -0.89 -9.02
N ARG A 121 -16.60 -2.09 -8.94
CA ARG A 121 -16.05 -2.63 -7.71
C ARG A 121 -14.77 -1.86 -7.39
N VAL A 122 -14.61 -1.42 -6.15
CA VAL A 122 -13.47 -0.58 -5.74
C VAL A 122 -12.60 -1.36 -4.77
N VAL A 123 -11.32 -1.43 -5.08
CA VAL A 123 -10.31 -2.19 -4.32
C VAL A 123 -9.17 -1.26 -3.92
N LEU A 124 -8.67 -1.41 -2.70
CA LEU A 124 -7.43 -0.78 -2.29
C LEU A 124 -6.27 -1.76 -2.49
N ALA A 125 -5.51 -1.53 -3.54
CA ALA A 125 -4.33 -2.31 -3.94
C ALA A 125 -3.05 -1.57 -3.52
N THR A 126 -2.88 -1.33 -2.23
CA THR A 126 -1.66 -0.73 -1.66
C THR A 126 -0.57 -1.77 -1.47
N ASN A 127 0.70 -1.37 -1.48
CA ASN A 127 1.81 -2.32 -1.28
C ASN A 127 1.73 -2.94 0.13
N PRO A 128 1.52 -4.28 0.27
CA PRO A 128 1.17 -4.93 1.53
C PRO A 128 2.38 -5.19 2.43
N LEU A 129 3.09 -4.11 2.79
CA LEU A 129 4.26 -4.11 3.68
C LEU A 129 3.89 -3.82 5.14
N PHE A 130 2.69 -3.29 5.38
CA PHE A 130 2.22 -2.86 6.69
C PHE A 130 1.09 -3.74 7.21
N PRO A 131 0.96 -3.85 8.56
CA PRO A 131 -0.19 -4.52 9.17
C PRO A 131 -1.49 -3.77 8.87
N ARG A 132 -2.59 -4.52 8.90
CA ARG A 132 -3.95 -4.00 8.68
C ARG A 132 -4.24 -2.74 9.49
N ILE A 133 -3.85 -2.73 10.74
CA ILE A 133 -4.05 -1.60 11.65
C ILE A 133 -3.40 -0.31 11.11
N ALA A 134 -2.19 -0.39 10.56
CA ALA A 134 -1.49 0.74 9.96
C ALA A 134 -2.10 1.14 8.61
N THR A 135 -2.53 0.16 7.82
CA THR A 135 -3.17 0.41 6.53
C THR A 135 -4.53 1.09 6.74
N GLU A 136 -5.35 0.61 7.67
CA GLU A 136 -6.63 1.22 8.00
C GLU A 136 -6.48 2.65 8.55
N GLU A 137 -5.41 2.91 9.30
CA GLU A 137 -5.13 4.25 9.80
C GLU A 137 -4.78 5.21 8.65
N ARG A 138 -3.96 4.79 7.68
CA ARG A 138 -3.65 5.59 6.48
C ARG A 138 -4.88 5.82 5.60
N ILE A 139 -5.77 4.84 5.50
CA ILE A 139 -7.08 5.04 4.83
C ILE A 139 -7.86 6.19 5.51
N ARG A 140 -7.85 6.25 6.85
CA ARG A 140 -8.52 7.35 7.58
C ARG A 140 -7.85 8.70 7.33
N TRP A 141 -6.51 8.73 7.20
CA TRP A 141 -5.79 9.97 6.85
C TRP A 141 -6.18 10.50 5.47
N ALA A 142 -6.53 9.60 4.54
CA ALA A 142 -7.07 9.98 3.22
C ALA A 142 -8.55 10.42 3.27
N GLY A 143 -9.19 10.46 4.45
CA GLY A 143 -10.61 10.81 4.60
C GLY A 143 -11.58 9.69 4.19
N LEU A 144 -11.07 8.45 4.11
CA LEU A 144 -11.79 7.25 3.69
C LEU A 144 -12.00 6.30 4.89
N VAL A 145 -12.73 5.24 4.65
CA VAL A 145 -12.91 4.14 5.62
C VAL A 145 -12.69 2.79 4.93
N PRO A 146 -12.23 1.74 5.65
CA PRO A 146 -11.99 0.43 5.05
C PRO A 146 -13.20 -0.14 4.29
N SER A 147 -14.42 0.13 4.74
CA SER A 147 -15.67 -0.28 4.09
C SER A 147 -15.96 0.45 2.76
N ASP A 148 -15.15 1.42 2.39
CA ASP A 148 -15.21 2.02 1.05
C ASP A 148 -14.68 1.07 -0.03
N PHE A 149 -13.93 0.04 0.36
CA PHE A 149 -13.29 -0.92 -0.53
C PHE A 149 -13.84 -2.32 -0.32
N GLU A 150 -14.01 -3.06 -1.40
CA GLU A 150 -14.39 -4.47 -1.36
C GLU A 150 -13.25 -5.35 -0.84
N LEU A 151 -12.02 -4.98 -1.19
CA LEU A 151 -10.79 -5.61 -0.73
C LEU A 151 -9.77 -4.53 -0.36
N VAL A 152 -9.07 -4.75 0.74
CA VAL A 152 -7.90 -3.95 1.16
C VAL A 152 -6.74 -4.91 1.32
N THR A 153 -5.66 -4.70 0.58
CA THR A 153 -4.44 -5.52 0.72
C THR A 153 -3.63 -5.08 1.94
N THR A 154 -3.23 -6.06 2.73
CA THR A 154 -2.41 -5.88 3.94
C THR A 154 -1.41 -7.03 4.06
N TYR A 155 -0.41 -6.95 4.90
CA TYR A 155 0.58 -8.01 5.00
C TYR A 155 -0.01 -9.34 5.54
N GLU A 156 -1.16 -9.29 6.25
CA GLU A 156 -1.85 -10.49 6.78
C GLU A 156 -2.59 -11.27 5.69
N ASN A 157 -3.03 -10.61 4.62
CA ASN A 157 -3.87 -11.24 3.58
C ASN A 157 -3.21 -11.27 2.19
N SER A 158 -1.92 -10.98 2.10
CA SER A 158 -1.16 -11.00 0.85
C SER A 158 0.09 -11.87 0.98
N HIS A 159 0.43 -12.55 -0.13
CA HIS A 159 1.59 -13.47 -0.19
C HIS A 159 2.69 -12.94 -1.12
N ALA A 160 2.53 -11.77 -1.66
CA ALA A 160 3.49 -11.07 -2.50
C ALA A 160 3.33 -9.56 -2.37
N CYS A 161 4.29 -8.80 -2.89
CA CYS A 161 4.33 -7.34 -2.89
C CYS A 161 4.47 -6.82 -4.32
N LYS A 162 4.09 -5.57 -4.55
CA LYS A 162 4.49 -4.85 -5.76
C LYS A 162 6.04 -4.80 -5.83
N PRO A 163 6.66 -4.90 -7.01
CA PRO A 163 6.06 -5.01 -8.35
C PRO A 163 5.83 -6.46 -8.81
N ASN A 164 5.83 -7.46 -7.92
CA ASN A 164 5.65 -8.84 -8.31
C ASN A 164 4.23 -9.07 -8.88
N LEU A 165 4.15 -9.62 -10.08
CA LEU A 165 2.87 -9.93 -10.74
C LEU A 165 1.99 -10.91 -9.95
N LEU A 166 2.59 -11.73 -9.07
CA LEU A 166 1.84 -12.62 -8.20
C LEU A 166 0.87 -11.84 -7.29
N TYR A 167 1.28 -10.67 -6.80
CA TYR A 167 0.44 -9.78 -5.99
C TYR A 167 -0.86 -9.42 -6.72
N TYR A 168 -0.77 -8.98 -7.96
CA TYR A 168 -1.95 -8.62 -8.75
C TYR A 168 -2.80 -9.82 -9.14
N LYS A 169 -2.16 -10.96 -9.44
CA LYS A 169 -2.87 -12.22 -9.71
C LYS A 169 -3.67 -12.69 -8.50
N GLU A 170 -3.14 -12.53 -7.29
CA GLU A 170 -3.84 -12.86 -6.06
C GLU A 170 -5.10 -11.99 -5.88
N ILE A 171 -5.02 -10.69 -6.13
CA ILE A 171 -6.17 -9.77 -6.13
C ILE A 171 -7.21 -10.22 -7.16
N LEU A 172 -6.79 -10.45 -8.40
CA LEU A 172 -7.68 -10.86 -9.49
C LEU A 172 -8.39 -12.18 -9.17
N ASN A 173 -7.68 -13.16 -8.64
CA ASN A 173 -8.24 -14.44 -8.21
C ASN A 173 -9.28 -14.25 -7.09
N THR A 174 -8.98 -13.41 -6.09
CA THR A 174 -9.90 -13.12 -4.98
C THR A 174 -11.17 -12.45 -5.47
N LEU A 175 -11.07 -11.59 -6.47
CA LEU A 175 -12.21 -10.88 -7.07
C LEU A 175 -12.98 -11.73 -8.10
N GLY A 176 -12.38 -12.79 -8.61
CA GLY A 176 -12.91 -13.58 -9.73
C GLY A 176 -12.97 -12.77 -11.04
N LEU A 177 -11.94 -11.95 -11.31
CA LEU A 177 -11.87 -11.06 -12.46
C LEU A 177 -10.63 -11.34 -13.31
N GLU A 178 -10.75 -11.03 -14.61
CA GLU A 178 -9.62 -11.00 -15.53
C GLU A 178 -8.93 -9.61 -15.48
N ALA A 179 -7.63 -9.57 -15.76
CA ALA A 179 -6.88 -8.32 -15.76
C ALA A 179 -7.47 -7.26 -16.71
N SER A 180 -7.94 -7.67 -17.88
CA SER A 180 -8.59 -6.80 -18.87
C SER A 180 -9.91 -6.16 -18.38
N GLU A 181 -10.50 -6.71 -17.32
CA GLU A 181 -11.73 -6.20 -16.70
C GLU A 181 -11.44 -5.17 -15.58
N CYS A 182 -10.17 -4.92 -15.29
CA CYS A 182 -9.73 -4.02 -14.23
C CYS A 182 -8.99 -2.79 -14.78
N LEU A 183 -9.02 -1.71 -14.02
CA LEU A 183 -8.19 -0.52 -14.18
C LEU A 183 -7.36 -0.36 -12.91
N MET A 184 -6.04 -0.24 -13.02
CA MET A 184 -5.19 0.20 -11.92
C MET A 184 -5.13 1.73 -11.92
N VAL A 185 -5.17 2.32 -10.75
CA VAL A 185 -4.93 3.76 -10.52
C VAL A 185 -3.83 3.88 -9.48
N GLY A 186 -2.68 4.40 -9.87
CA GLY A 186 -1.50 4.49 -9.01
C GLY A 186 -0.63 5.66 -9.37
N ASN A 187 0.51 5.81 -8.70
CA ASN A 187 1.47 6.89 -8.92
C ASN A 187 2.90 6.40 -9.17
N ASP A 188 3.17 5.11 -9.03
CA ASP A 188 4.50 4.54 -9.20
C ASP A 188 4.57 3.73 -10.51
N ILE A 189 5.41 4.19 -11.45
CA ILE A 189 5.57 3.54 -12.75
C ILE A 189 6.19 2.15 -12.60
N GLY A 190 7.10 1.97 -11.64
CA GLY A 190 7.77 0.69 -11.41
C GLY A 190 6.88 -0.32 -10.68
N GLU A 191 6.15 0.11 -9.64
CA GLU A 191 5.32 -0.77 -8.82
C GLU A 191 3.94 -1.02 -9.43
N ASP A 192 3.28 0.03 -9.93
CA ASP A 192 1.92 -0.08 -10.46
C ASP A 192 1.90 -0.42 -11.94
N GLY A 193 2.86 0.09 -12.70
CA GLY A 193 2.93 -0.08 -14.15
C GLY A 193 3.12 -1.52 -14.64
N VAL A 194 3.61 -2.41 -13.78
CA VAL A 194 3.79 -3.82 -14.14
C VAL A 194 2.49 -4.54 -14.50
N VAL A 195 1.33 -4.01 -14.10
CA VAL A 195 0.00 -4.58 -14.41
C VAL A 195 -0.26 -4.70 -15.92
N LYS A 196 0.40 -3.87 -16.74
CA LYS A 196 0.32 -3.95 -18.20
C LYS A 196 0.79 -5.31 -18.74
N GLN A 197 1.73 -5.97 -18.06
CA GLN A 197 2.18 -7.31 -18.43
C GLN A 197 1.08 -8.37 -18.26
N LEU A 198 0.04 -8.08 -17.46
CA LEU A 198 -1.14 -8.93 -17.32
C LEU A 198 -2.28 -8.53 -18.27
N GLY A 199 -2.12 -7.46 -19.05
CA GLY A 199 -3.18 -6.89 -19.89
C GLY A 199 -4.18 -6.03 -19.12
N MET A 200 -3.81 -5.54 -17.94
CA MET A 200 -4.60 -4.56 -17.17
C MET A 200 -4.20 -3.14 -17.60
N ASP A 201 -5.19 -2.28 -17.79
CA ASP A 201 -4.94 -0.87 -18.02
C ASP A 201 -4.53 -0.17 -16.72
N ILE A 202 -3.76 0.91 -16.85
CA ILE A 202 -3.36 1.74 -15.72
C ILE A 202 -3.55 3.22 -16.06
N PHE A 203 -4.01 3.99 -15.07
CA PHE A 203 -4.05 5.45 -15.06
C PHE A 203 -3.14 5.97 -13.95
N TYR A 204 -2.15 6.79 -14.29
CA TYR A 204 -1.21 7.35 -13.34
C TYR A 204 -1.68 8.71 -12.81
N ILE A 205 -1.82 8.82 -11.49
CA ILE A 205 -2.06 10.11 -10.81
C ILE A 205 -0.72 10.85 -10.71
N THR A 206 -0.70 12.10 -11.15
CA THR A 206 0.54 12.86 -11.34
C THR A 206 0.99 13.67 -10.13
N ASP A 207 0.13 13.88 -9.14
CA ASP A 207 0.41 14.73 -7.96
C ASP A 207 1.67 14.30 -7.18
N CYS A 208 1.89 12.99 -7.05
CA CYS A 208 3.06 12.40 -6.41
C CYS A 208 3.69 11.31 -7.30
N LEU A 209 3.79 11.56 -8.61
CA LEU A 209 4.29 10.58 -9.58
C LEU A 209 5.73 10.17 -9.29
N ILE A 210 5.97 8.86 -9.20
CA ILE A 210 7.29 8.24 -9.06
C ILE A 210 7.70 7.67 -10.43
N ASN A 211 8.65 8.36 -11.07
CA ASN A 211 9.19 8.02 -12.38
C ASN A 211 10.72 8.18 -12.38
N PRO A 212 11.47 7.33 -11.66
CA PRO A 212 12.92 7.48 -11.50
C PRO A 212 13.68 7.29 -12.80
N ASP A 213 13.15 6.47 -13.71
CA ASP A 213 13.80 6.15 -14.99
C ASP A 213 13.45 7.17 -16.09
N GLY A 214 12.63 8.17 -15.80
CA GLY A 214 12.24 9.20 -16.77
C GLY A 214 11.47 8.64 -17.97
N ILE A 215 10.60 7.65 -17.77
CA ILE A 215 9.77 7.07 -18.81
C ILE A 215 8.87 8.16 -19.40
N ASP A 216 8.82 8.25 -20.72
CA ASP A 216 7.95 9.19 -21.44
C ASP A 216 6.48 8.85 -21.17
N MET A 217 5.74 9.83 -20.68
CA MET A 217 4.33 9.69 -20.33
C MET A 217 3.38 10.06 -21.48
N GLU A 218 3.89 10.49 -22.66
CA GLU A 218 3.05 10.96 -23.77
C GLU A 218 2.00 9.94 -24.21
N HIS A 219 2.34 8.65 -24.12
CA HIS A 219 1.45 7.55 -24.52
C HIS A 219 0.80 6.82 -23.35
N GLU A 220 1.01 7.30 -22.14
CA GLU A 220 0.42 6.74 -20.93
C GLU A 220 -0.85 7.47 -20.52
N LEU A 221 -1.82 6.73 -19.96
CA LEU A 221 -2.97 7.36 -19.32
C LEU A 221 -2.51 7.99 -18.01
N HIS A 222 -2.55 9.30 -17.91
CA HIS A 222 -2.10 10.01 -16.71
C HIS A 222 -2.82 11.34 -16.53
N GLY A 223 -2.77 11.89 -15.34
CA GLY A 223 -3.33 13.19 -15.02
C GLY A 223 -3.77 13.33 -13.56
N SER A 224 -4.61 14.30 -13.31
CA SER A 224 -5.25 14.54 -12.03
C SER A 224 -6.43 13.58 -11.76
N PHE A 225 -7.05 13.66 -10.58
CA PHE A 225 -8.32 12.97 -10.31
C PHE A 225 -9.47 13.46 -11.20
N GLU A 226 -9.46 14.71 -11.63
CA GLU A 226 -10.48 15.20 -12.59
C GLU A 226 -10.29 14.56 -13.96
N ASP A 227 -9.06 14.40 -14.43
CA ASP A 227 -8.75 13.71 -15.68
C ASP A 227 -9.15 12.23 -15.62
N LEU A 228 -8.90 11.57 -14.49
CA LEU A 228 -9.37 10.19 -14.24
C LEU A 228 -10.89 10.09 -14.29
N LYS A 229 -11.61 11.05 -13.71
CA LYS A 229 -13.07 11.11 -13.71
C LYS A 229 -13.63 11.27 -15.13
N GLU A 230 -12.97 12.11 -15.92
CA GLU A 230 -13.29 12.25 -17.36
C GLU A 230 -13.03 10.96 -18.15
N TYR A 231 -11.91 10.29 -17.87
CA TYR A 231 -11.57 9.01 -18.49
C TYR A 231 -12.64 7.95 -18.19
N ILE A 232 -13.03 7.79 -16.92
CA ILE A 232 -14.05 6.81 -16.50
C ILE A 232 -15.42 7.10 -17.13
N ARG A 233 -15.79 8.38 -17.36
CA ARG A 233 -17.07 8.74 -18.02
C ARG A 233 -17.14 8.32 -19.47
N ARG A 234 -15.99 8.12 -20.13
CA ARG A 234 -15.89 7.79 -21.57
C ARG A 234 -15.76 6.30 -21.85
N THR A 235 -15.46 5.49 -20.81
CA THR A 235 -15.25 4.03 -20.91
C THR A 235 -16.44 3.24 -20.39
#